data_db562cfb797d1799b9196539df7b29ef
#
_entry.id   db562cfb797d1799b9196539df7b29ef
#
_cell.length_a   1.000
_cell.length_b   1.000
_cell.length_c   1.000
_cell.angle_alpha   90.00
_cell.angle_beta   90.00
_cell.angle_gamma   90.00
#
_symmetry.space_group_name_H-M   'P 1'
#
loop_
_entity.id
_entity.type
_entity.pdbx_description
1 polymer ?
#
loop_
_entity_poly.entity_id
_entity_poly.type
_entity_poly.pdbx_seq_one_letter_code
_entity_poly.pdbx_strand_id
1 'polypeptide(L)'
;FLDSLPQKAKDKILSNIRKAKYVLDPKLFKKLEGTDIWEFRTKYDGIQYRLLAFWDTSTNSLVVATHGFIKKVQKTPKQQIKRAEEIRTLYFKMKG
;
A
#
# COMPACT_ATOMS: atom_id res chain seq x y z
N PHE A 1 0.05 8.17 9.09
CA PHE A 1 0.49 6.82 9.55
C PHE A 1 2.01 6.74 9.73
N LEU A 2 2.77 7.11 8.70
CA LEU A 2 4.23 7.01 8.77
C LEU A 2 4.81 7.89 9.90
N ASP A 3 4.24 9.04 10.14
CA ASP A 3 4.72 9.95 11.17
C ASP A 3 4.48 9.44 12.58
N SER A 4 3.55 8.50 12.76
CA SER A 4 3.26 7.87 14.07
C SER A 4 4.15 6.67 14.37
N LEU A 5 5.01 6.25 13.42
CA LEU A 5 5.84 5.07 13.55
C LEU A 5 7.23 5.38 14.06
N PRO A 6 7.92 4.40 14.69
CA PRO A 6 9.34 4.51 14.99
C PRO A 6 10.13 4.82 13.70
N GLN A 7 11.17 5.63 13.83
CA GLN A 7 11.95 6.06 12.66
C GLN A 7 12.50 4.88 11.84
N LYS A 8 12.99 3.83 12.50
CA LYS A 8 13.52 2.66 11.79
C LYS A 8 12.46 1.91 11.00
N ALA A 9 11.22 1.80 11.52
CA ALA A 9 10.12 1.18 10.80
C ALA A 9 9.73 2.02 9.59
N LYS A 10 9.63 3.33 9.75
CA LYS A 10 9.37 4.28 8.66
C LYS A 10 10.42 4.17 7.56
N ASP A 11 11.70 4.14 7.92
CA ASP A 11 12.80 4.02 6.95
C ASP A 11 12.70 2.72 6.16
N LYS A 12 12.36 1.62 6.82
CA LYS A 12 12.22 0.34 6.14
C LYS A 12 11.03 0.31 5.19
N ILE A 13 9.90 0.90 5.56
CA ILE A 13 8.74 1.01 4.69
C ILE A 13 9.10 1.80 3.43
N LEU A 14 9.75 2.96 3.59
CA LEU A 14 10.16 3.79 2.46
C LEU A 14 11.18 3.08 1.57
N SER A 15 12.11 2.32 2.16
CA SER A 15 13.09 1.52 1.42
C SER A 15 12.39 0.45 0.58
N ASN A 16 11.39 -0.25 1.14
CA ASN A 16 10.64 -1.28 0.42
C ASN A 16 9.81 -0.69 -0.72
N ILE A 17 9.24 0.49 -0.54
CA ILE A 17 8.52 1.19 -1.60
C ILE A 17 9.47 1.51 -2.77
N ARG A 18 10.68 1.97 -2.49
CA ARG A 18 11.70 2.24 -3.52
C ARG A 18 12.09 0.96 -4.25
N LYS A 19 12.30 -0.14 -3.53
CA LYS A 19 12.63 -1.43 -4.14
C LYS A 19 11.52 -1.92 -5.06
N ALA A 20 10.26 -1.73 -4.68
CA ALA A 20 9.10 -2.17 -5.45
C ALA A 20 9.00 -1.46 -6.81
N LYS A 21 9.58 -0.27 -6.95
CA LYS A 21 9.63 0.44 -8.24
C LYS A 21 10.53 -0.25 -9.27
N TYR A 22 11.58 -0.93 -8.80
CA TYR A 22 12.60 -1.51 -9.68
C TYR A 22 12.53 -3.03 -9.72
N VAL A 23 12.07 -3.65 -8.65
CA VAL A 23 11.97 -5.10 -8.54
C VAL A 23 10.54 -5.45 -8.09
N LEU A 24 9.78 -6.09 -8.97
CA LEU A 24 8.44 -6.58 -8.63
C LEU A 24 8.57 -7.84 -7.77
N ASP A 25 8.78 -7.65 -6.49
CA ASP A 25 8.86 -8.73 -5.51
C ASP A 25 7.50 -8.92 -4.85
N PRO A 26 6.79 -10.06 -5.08
CA PRO A 26 5.48 -10.30 -4.46
C PRO A 26 5.50 -10.32 -2.94
N LYS A 27 6.67 -10.49 -2.33
CA LYS A 27 6.81 -10.41 -0.87
C LYS A 27 6.71 -8.98 -0.36
N LEU A 28 7.06 -8.00 -1.21
CA LEU A 28 7.06 -6.58 -0.84
C LEU A 28 5.87 -5.83 -1.44
N PHE A 29 5.40 -6.24 -2.61
CA PHE A 29 4.37 -5.54 -3.36
C PHE A 29 3.52 -6.54 -4.13
N LYS A 30 2.25 -6.63 -3.79
CA LYS A 30 1.35 -7.63 -4.36
C LYS A 30 -0.01 -7.04 -4.66
N LYS A 31 -0.59 -7.42 -5.81
CA LYS A 31 -1.97 -7.09 -6.14
C LYS A 31 -2.91 -7.96 -5.30
N LEU A 32 -3.91 -7.34 -4.71
CA LEU A 32 -4.94 -8.05 -3.95
C LEU A 32 -5.95 -8.68 -4.91
N GLU A 33 -6.20 -9.96 -4.73
CA GLU A 33 -7.06 -10.75 -5.61
C GLU A 33 -8.46 -10.15 -5.74
N GLY A 34 -8.96 -10.06 -6.97
CA GLY A 34 -10.29 -9.54 -7.26
C GLY A 34 -10.41 -8.03 -7.16
N THR A 35 -9.31 -7.30 -7.05
CA THR A 35 -9.32 -5.84 -6.91
C THR A 35 -8.29 -5.19 -7.84
N ASP A 36 -8.35 -3.85 -7.94
CA ASP A 36 -7.31 -3.03 -8.56
C ASP A 36 -6.38 -2.41 -7.53
N ILE A 37 -6.39 -2.94 -6.32
CA ILE A 37 -5.60 -2.43 -5.22
C ILE A 37 -4.35 -3.28 -5.03
N TRP A 38 -3.22 -2.60 -4.83
CA TRP A 38 -1.94 -3.22 -4.55
C TRP A 38 -1.54 -2.97 -3.10
N GLU A 39 -0.84 -3.92 -2.50
CA GLU A 39 -0.41 -3.86 -1.12
C GLU A 39 1.11 -3.82 -1.03
N PHE A 40 1.65 -2.78 -0.39
CA PHE A 40 3.04 -2.76 0.05
C PHE A 40 3.14 -3.45 1.40
N ARG A 41 4.10 -4.34 1.52
CA ARG A 41 4.30 -5.19 2.70
C ARG A 41 5.67 -4.93 3.31
N THR A 42 5.68 -4.58 4.58
CA THR A 42 6.93 -4.39 5.34
C THR A 42 6.83 -5.07 6.67
N LYS A 43 7.81 -5.91 6.99
CA LYS A 43 7.94 -6.53 8.31
C LYS A 43 9.14 -5.93 9.02
N TYR A 44 8.94 -5.41 10.21
CA TYR A 44 10.00 -4.84 11.02
C TYR A 44 9.72 -5.13 12.49
N ASP A 45 10.71 -5.68 13.20
CA ASP A 45 10.63 -6.02 14.62
C ASP A 45 9.39 -6.85 14.97
N GLY A 46 9.09 -7.87 14.14
CA GLY A 46 7.94 -8.74 14.32
C GLY A 46 6.59 -8.14 13.97
N ILE A 47 6.55 -6.87 13.59
CA ILE A 47 5.31 -6.16 13.24
C ILE A 47 5.18 -6.08 11.73
N GLN A 48 3.98 -6.37 11.22
CA GLN A 48 3.68 -6.29 9.79
C GLN A 48 2.96 -5.00 9.47
N TYR A 49 3.59 -4.16 8.65
CA TYR A 49 3.03 -2.89 8.17
C TYR A 49 2.53 -3.03 6.76
N ARG A 50 1.41 -2.37 6.43
CA ARG A 50 0.79 -2.41 5.11
C ARG A 50 0.40 -1.02 4.64
N LEU A 51 0.64 -0.76 3.34
CA LEU A 51 0.15 0.41 2.64
C LEU A 51 -0.59 -0.07 1.40
N LEU A 52 -1.76 0.47 1.14
CA LEU A 52 -2.54 0.14 -0.05
C LEU A 52 -2.40 1.24 -1.10
N ALA A 53 -2.32 0.83 -2.36
CA ALA A 53 -2.06 1.74 -3.47
C ALA A 53 -2.78 1.26 -4.73
N PHE A 54 -2.83 2.11 -5.74
CA PHE A 54 -3.37 1.75 -7.05
C PHE A 54 -2.57 2.46 -8.15
N TRP A 55 -2.63 1.90 -9.36
CA TRP A 55 -1.97 2.49 -10.51
C TRP A 55 -2.87 3.50 -11.22
N ASP A 56 -2.31 4.65 -11.58
CA ASP A 56 -2.87 5.56 -12.56
C ASP A 56 -2.10 5.33 -13.86
N THR A 57 -2.66 4.51 -14.74
CA THR A 57 -1.98 4.11 -15.98
C THR A 57 -1.85 5.25 -16.99
N SER A 58 -2.72 6.25 -16.89
CA SER A 58 -2.64 7.40 -17.81
C SER A 58 -1.40 8.26 -17.58
N THR A 59 -0.88 8.28 -16.35
CA THR A 59 0.33 9.02 -15.98
C THR A 59 1.48 8.09 -15.61
N ASN A 60 1.25 6.78 -15.67
CA ASN A 60 2.21 5.77 -15.25
C ASN A 60 2.70 5.99 -13.81
N SER A 61 1.78 6.36 -12.93
CA SER A 61 2.06 6.69 -11.53
C SER A 61 1.40 5.73 -10.57
N LEU A 62 2.08 5.45 -9.46
CA LEU A 62 1.52 4.68 -8.36
C LEU A 62 1.02 5.64 -7.29
N VAL A 63 -0.27 5.54 -6.98
CA VAL A 63 -0.92 6.42 -5.99
C VAL A 63 -1.14 5.64 -4.71
N VAL A 64 -0.58 6.13 -3.60
CA VAL A 64 -0.80 5.52 -2.29
C VAL A 64 -2.19 5.93 -1.80
N ALA A 65 -3.07 4.94 -1.64
CA ALA A 65 -4.50 5.17 -1.39
C ALA A 65 -4.85 5.31 0.08
N THR A 66 -3.96 4.89 0.98
CA THR A 66 -4.25 4.91 2.42
C THR A 66 -3.06 5.43 3.20
N HIS A 67 -3.33 5.83 4.44
CA HIS A 67 -2.27 6.20 5.39
C HIS A 67 -1.56 4.98 6.00
N GLY A 68 -1.96 3.76 5.59
CA GLY A 68 -1.35 2.53 6.08
C GLY A 68 -1.99 1.98 7.34
N PHE A 69 -1.63 0.76 7.69
CA PHE A 69 -2.12 0.09 8.89
C PHE A 69 -1.18 -1.03 9.32
N ILE A 70 -1.28 -1.45 10.58
CA ILE A 70 -0.57 -2.61 11.11
C ILE A 70 -1.45 -3.83 10.88
N LYS A 71 -0.89 -4.85 10.21
CA LYS A 71 -1.62 -6.09 9.94
C LYS A 71 -1.52 -7.04 11.13
N LYS A 72 -2.67 -7.37 11.73
CA LYS A 72 -2.75 -8.27 12.89
C LYS A 72 -3.30 -9.65 12.54
N VAL A 73 -3.80 -9.82 11.30
CA VAL A 73 -4.37 -11.09 10.83
C VAL A 73 -3.75 -11.46 9.50
N GLN A 74 -3.89 -12.71 9.06
CA GLN A 74 -3.26 -13.19 7.82
C GLN A 74 -3.78 -12.50 6.57
N LYS A 75 -5.08 -12.21 6.52
CA LYS A 75 -5.68 -11.53 5.36
C LYS A 75 -5.77 -10.04 5.61
N THR A 76 -5.60 -9.27 4.54
CA THR A 76 -5.85 -7.83 4.59
C THR A 76 -7.32 -7.58 4.92
N PRO A 77 -7.63 -6.77 5.95
CA PRO A 77 -9.02 -6.52 6.33
C PRO A 77 -9.84 -5.95 5.16
N LYS A 78 -11.02 -6.52 4.94
CA LYS A 78 -11.92 -6.08 3.86
C LYS A 78 -12.27 -4.61 3.95
N GLN A 79 -12.38 -4.08 5.17
CA GLN A 79 -12.67 -2.68 5.41
C GLN A 79 -11.58 -1.75 4.86
N GLN A 80 -10.32 -2.16 4.99
CA GLN A 80 -9.20 -1.39 4.45
C GLN A 80 -9.19 -1.42 2.92
N ILE A 81 -9.49 -2.58 2.34
CA ILE A 81 -9.57 -2.73 0.88
C ILE A 81 -10.71 -1.87 0.33
N LYS A 82 -11.88 -1.92 0.96
CA LYS A 82 -13.04 -1.12 0.55
C LYS A 82 -12.71 0.37 0.57
N ARG A 83 -12.04 0.82 1.62
CA ARG A 83 -11.63 2.23 1.73
C ARG A 83 -10.67 2.63 0.61
N ALA A 84 -9.71 1.78 0.29
CA ALA A 84 -8.79 2.03 -0.81
C ALA A 84 -9.50 2.10 -2.15
N GLU A 85 -10.48 1.24 -2.39
CA GLU A 85 -11.29 1.26 -3.61
C GLU A 85 -12.14 2.54 -3.72
N GLU A 86 -12.70 3.01 -2.61
CA GLU A 86 -13.45 4.26 -2.56
C GLU A 86 -12.55 5.45 -2.89
N ILE A 87 -11.34 5.48 -2.34
CA ILE A 87 -10.35 6.53 -2.62
C ILE A 87 -9.94 6.49 -4.09
N ARG A 88 -9.73 5.30 -4.65
CA ARG A 88 -9.41 5.13 -6.06
C ARG A 88 -10.53 5.69 -6.95
N THR A 89 -11.76 5.33 -6.66
CA THR A 89 -12.94 5.82 -7.41
C THR A 89 -13.02 7.33 -7.37
N LEU A 90 -12.84 7.92 -6.20
CA LEU A 90 -12.87 9.37 -6.02
C LEU A 90 -11.73 10.05 -6.77
N TYR A 91 -10.53 9.48 -6.72
CA TYR A 91 -9.35 10.00 -7.42
C TYR A 91 -9.63 10.14 -8.92
N PHE A 92 -10.11 9.07 -9.57
CA PHE A 92 -10.38 9.08 -11.00
C PHE A 92 -11.57 9.98 -11.36
N LYS A 93 -12.57 10.07 -10.50
CA LYS A 93 -13.73 10.96 -10.70
C LYS A 93 -13.30 12.42 -10.68
N MET A 94 -12.44 12.81 -9.74
CA MET A 94 -11.97 14.19 -9.62
C MET A 94 -10.95 14.56 -10.69
N LYS A 95 -10.18 13.62 -11.16
CA LYS A 95 -9.18 13.82 -12.20
C LYS A 95 -9.81 14.00 -13.57
N GLY A 96 -10.85 13.22 -13.83
CA GLY A 96 -11.51 13.18 -15.11
C GLY A 96 -12.47 14.28 -15.33
#